data_6173856265df6ac3c62e79a1a2117950
#
_entry.id   6173856265df6ac3c62e79a1a2117950
#
_cell.length_a   1.000
_cell.length_b   1.000
_cell.length_c   1.000
_cell.angle_alpha   90.00
_cell.angle_beta   90.00
_cell.angle_gamma   90.00
#
_symmetry.space_group_name_H-M   'P 1'
#
loop_
_entity.id
_entity.type
_entity.pdbx_description
1 polymer ?
#
loop_
_entity_poly.entity_id
_entity_poly.type
_entity_poly.pdbx_seq_one_letter_code
_entity_poly.pdbx_strand_id
1 'polypeptide(L)'
;MISHRHVVPRSLPASALAAMVAVLVAPIASLAQSGPSPYRLVDGWARLPAGRQMGAVGKVTMDPDGRHLWAVIRCDASAPDRFGNECVDSNLDPVVQFDLEGNVVESFGGGMFIWPHGIDVDPDGNVWVTDAVASNRIPQGDRRGHRVVKFSPTGNVLLDLGTPGVPGSGNYEFTSPSDVIVAADGSVFIADGHGESGNNRVVKYDRSGQFVLSWGRAGYAPGEFRTLHAIDIDGRGRIFVGDRSNNRIQIFDQQGNHQATWTQYGRPSGIAFDNQGRIYVADSESDDVQNPGWEMGIRIGDAEKGWVTEFIPYMWGDPRVTAGNGAEFVAVDPQGNIYGGEPAPRKLQKYVRVR
;
A
#
# COMPACT_ATOMS: atom_id res chain seq x y z
N MET A 1 -14.99 -99.64 -5.04
CA MET A 1 -15.38 -98.33 -5.64
C MET A 1 -15.96 -97.47 -4.53
N ILE A 2 -15.21 -96.52 -4.03
CA ILE A 2 -15.56 -95.74 -2.84
C ILE A 2 -16.07 -94.36 -3.35
N SER A 3 -17.35 -94.06 -3.00
CA SER A 3 -18.02 -92.82 -3.37
C SER A 3 -17.75 -91.81 -2.29
N HIS A 4 -17.04 -90.70 -2.64
CA HIS A 4 -16.88 -89.54 -1.74
C HIS A 4 -18.07 -88.62 -1.94
N ARG A 5 -18.79 -88.33 -0.85
CA ARG A 5 -19.81 -87.29 -0.77
C ARG A 5 -19.09 -85.94 -0.37
N HIS A 6 -19.18 -84.98 -1.21
CA HIS A 6 -18.77 -83.59 -0.89
C HIS A 6 -19.83 -82.88 -0.04
N VAL A 7 -19.43 -82.43 1.15
CA VAL A 7 -20.22 -81.55 2.00
C VAL A 7 -19.87 -80.12 1.64
N VAL A 8 -20.89 -79.37 1.22
CA VAL A 8 -20.76 -77.92 0.93
C VAL A 8 -21.11 -77.18 2.21
N PRO A 9 -20.24 -76.27 2.70
CA PRO A 9 -20.60 -75.43 3.85
C PRO A 9 -21.52 -74.31 3.41
N ARG A 10 -22.60 -74.08 4.13
CA ARG A 10 -23.50 -72.92 3.98
C ARG A 10 -22.81 -71.67 4.50
N SER A 11 -22.61 -70.68 3.62
CA SER A 11 -22.20 -69.36 3.99
C SER A 11 -23.37 -68.52 4.53
N LEU A 12 -23.21 -67.99 5.74
CA LEU A 12 -24.09 -66.97 6.32
C LEU A 12 -23.83 -65.57 5.65
N PRO A 13 -24.88 -64.78 5.38
CA PRO A 13 -24.67 -63.46 4.85
C PRO A 13 -24.20 -62.52 5.97
N ALA A 14 -23.02 -61.95 5.80
CA ALA A 14 -22.55 -60.81 6.63
C ALA A 14 -23.30 -59.54 6.21
N SER A 15 -24.23 -59.09 7.04
CA SER A 15 -24.86 -57.78 6.90
C SER A 15 -23.85 -56.71 7.36
N ALA A 16 -23.17 -56.08 6.40
CA ALA A 16 -22.34 -54.91 6.67
C ALA A 16 -23.24 -53.69 6.89
N LEU A 17 -23.37 -53.24 8.13
CA LEU A 17 -23.99 -51.97 8.49
C LEU A 17 -22.97 -50.87 8.16
N ALA A 18 -23.13 -50.20 7.01
CA ALA A 18 -22.37 -49.00 6.69
C ALA A 18 -22.95 -47.84 7.48
N ALA A 19 -22.30 -47.42 8.56
CA ALA A 19 -22.61 -46.21 9.25
C ALA A 19 -22.10 -45.01 8.40
N MET A 20 -23.01 -44.33 7.70
CA MET A 20 -22.74 -43.03 7.09
C MET A 20 -22.56 -42.00 8.20
N VAL A 21 -21.33 -41.58 8.46
CA VAL A 21 -21.05 -40.39 9.24
C VAL A 21 -21.29 -39.21 8.31
N ALA A 22 -22.45 -38.59 8.41
CA ALA A 22 -22.71 -37.30 7.78
C ALA A 22 -21.92 -36.21 8.54
N VAL A 23 -20.78 -35.83 8.01
CA VAL A 23 -20.08 -34.63 8.47
C VAL A 23 -20.92 -33.43 8.00
N LEU A 24 -21.69 -32.88 8.92
CA LEU A 24 -22.33 -31.59 8.76
C LEU A 24 -21.21 -30.53 8.73
N VAL A 25 -20.70 -30.21 7.54
CA VAL A 25 -19.95 -28.96 7.32
C VAL A 25 -20.98 -27.85 7.40
N ALA A 26 -21.15 -27.27 8.59
CA ALA A 26 -21.84 -26.02 8.72
C ALA A 26 -21.05 -24.99 7.87
N PRO A 27 -21.70 -24.25 6.96
CA PRO A 27 -21.03 -23.15 6.32
C PRO A 27 -20.58 -22.21 7.43
N ILE A 28 -19.27 -21.98 7.54
CA ILE A 28 -18.76 -20.86 8.32
C ILE A 28 -19.28 -19.64 7.56
N ALA A 29 -20.44 -19.14 8.01
CA ALA A 29 -20.89 -17.85 7.58
C ALA A 29 -19.75 -16.88 7.91
N SER A 30 -19.07 -16.42 6.90
CA SER A 30 -18.24 -15.21 7.01
C SER A 30 -19.15 -14.20 7.66
N LEU A 31 -18.85 -13.82 8.91
CA LEU A 31 -19.47 -12.68 9.55
C LEU A 31 -18.95 -11.46 8.78
N ALA A 32 -19.48 -11.27 7.57
CA ALA A 32 -19.46 -9.96 6.95
C ALA A 32 -20.01 -9.01 8.00
N GLN A 33 -19.25 -8.00 8.33
CA GLN A 33 -19.60 -7.00 9.33
C GLN A 33 -20.90 -6.34 8.88
N SER A 34 -22.04 -6.82 9.37
CA SER A 34 -23.40 -6.42 8.95
C SER A 34 -23.87 -5.12 9.59
N GLY A 35 -22.96 -4.33 10.17
CA GLY A 35 -23.23 -3.02 10.74
C GLY A 35 -22.80 -1.87 9.82
N PRO A 36 -23.39 -0.68 9.96
CA PRO A 36 -22.90 0.49 9.26
C PRO A 36 -21.43 0.75 9.63
N SER A 37 -20.63 1.22 8.67
CA SER A 37 -19.25 1.62 8.94
C SER A 37 -19.21 2.60 10.11
N PRO A 38 -18.32 2.42 11.10
CA PRO A 38 -18.17 3.36 12.20
C PRO A 38 -17.54 4.69 11.77
N TYR A 39 -17.30 4.87 10.50
CA TYR A 39 -16.68 6.07 9.92
C TYR A 39 -17.64 6.78 8.95
N ARG A 40 -17.60 8.10 8.97
CA ARG A 40 -18.32 8.97 8.05
C ARG A 40 -17.35 9.78 7.21
N LEU A 41 -17.57 9.79 5.90
CA LEU A 41 -16.83 10.64 4.98
C LEU A 41 -17.12 12.13 5.26
N VAL A 42 -16.05 12.95 5.21
CA VAL A 42 -16.12 14.42 5.18
C VAL A 42 -15.82 14.85 3.75
N ASP A 43 -16.86 15.10 2.98
CA ASP A 43 -16.74 15.49 1.59
C ASP A 43 -16.09 16.87 1.44
N GLY A 44 -15.23 17.03 0.42
CA GLY A 44 -14.57 18.30 0.11
C GLY A 44 -13.61 18.81 1.20
N TRP A 45 -13.06 17.90 2.02
CA TRP A 45 -12.14 18.29 3.08
C TRP A 45 -10.89 18.99 2.55
N ALA A 46 -10.20 18.41 1.56
CA ALA A 46 -8.98 18.99 0.98
C ALA A 46 -9.33 20.14 0.04
N ARG A 47 -8.84 21.33 0.35
CA ARG A 47 -9.08 22.59 -0.40
C ARG A 47 -7.79 23.07 -1.04
N LEU A 48 -7.64 22.85 -2.33
CA LEU A 48 -6.53 23.41 -3.10
C LEU A 48 -6.73 24.90 -3.39
N PRO A 49 -5.65 25.65 -3.62
CA PRO A 49 -5.74 27.07 -4.02
C PRO A 49 -6.61 27.27 -5.26
N ALA A 50 -7.22 28.47 -5.38
CA ALA A 50 -8.10 28.80 -6.48
C ALA A 50 -7.46 28.54 -7.85
N GLY A 51 -8.17 27.82 -8.73
CA GLY A 51 -7.72 27.47 -10.08
C GLY A 51 -6.91 26.17 -10.15
N ARG A 52 -6.50 25.57 -9.04
CA ARG A 52 -5.86 24.25 -9.03
C ARG A 52 -6.91 23.15 -8.85
N GLN A 53 -6.94 22.19 -9.76
CA GLN A 53 -7.76 20.98 -9.61
C GLN A 53 -6.97 19.88 -8.89
N MET A 54 -7.69 18.96 -8.23
CA MET A 54 -7.09 17.80 -7.60
C MET A 54 -6.59 16.83 -8.68
N GLY A 55 -5.30 16.56 -8.68
CA GLY A 55 -4.70 15.50 -9.48
C GLY A 55 -4.88 14.13 -8.85
N ALA A 56 -4.30 13.10 -9.47
CA ALA A 56 -4.21 11.78 -8.86
C ALA A 56 -3.42 11.88 -7.54
N VAL A 57 -4.03 11.40 -6.44
CA VAL A 57 -3.39 11.45 -5.13
C VAL A 57 -2.63 10.14 -4.91
N GLY A 58 -1.33 10.25 -4.69
CA GLY A 58 -0.48 9.16 -4.26
C GLY A 58 -0.48 9.01 -2.74
N LYS A 59 0.70 8.77 -2.14
CA LYS A 59 0.79 8.59 -0.69
C LYS A 59 0.42 9.86 0.08
N VAL A 60 -0.20 9.63 1.20
CA VAL A 60 -0.47 10.60 2.25
C VAL A 60 0.20 10.13 3.54
N THR A 61 0.75 11.05 4.32
CA THR A 61 1.39 10.76 5.60
C THR A 61 1.20 11.90 6.60
N MET A 62 1.13 11.58 7.88
CA MET A 62 1.08 12.61 8.91
C MET A 62 2.47 13.20 9.14
N ASP A 63 2.51 14.51 9.30
CA ASP A 63 3.68 15.18 9.85
C ASP A 63 3.90 14.72 11.31
N PRO A 64 5.15 14.50 11.76
CA PRO A 64 5.44 14.15 13.16
C PRO A 64 4.90 15.14 14.19
N ASP A 65 4.57 16.36 13.78
CA ASP A 65 3.94 17.37 14.64
C ASP A 65 2.48 17.04 15.01
N GLY A 66 1.87 16.06 14.33
CA GLY A 66 0.49 15.60 14.56
C GLY A 66 -0.60 16.62 14.18
N ARG A 67 -0.24 17.69 13.47
CA ARG A 67 -1.15 18.81 13.09
C ARG A 67 -1.24 19.05 11.60
N HIS A 68 -0.33 18.47 10.83
CA HIS A 68 -0.29 18.61 9.39
C HIS A 68 -0.28 17.25 8.69
N LEU A 69 -0.82 17.22 7.48
CA LEU A 69 -0.83 16.06 6.59
C LEU A 69 -0.05 16.41 5.32
N TRP A 70 0.91 15.61 4.95
CA TRP A 70 1.57 15.69 3.66
C TRP A 70 0.92 14.76 2.65
N ALA A 71 0.82 15.20 1.42
CA ALA A 71 0.29 14.42 0.31
C ALA A 71 1.11 14.62 -0.95
N VAL A 72 1.27 13.56 -1.73
CA VAL A 72 1.67 13.67 -3.12
C VAL A 72 0.42 13.82 -3.97
N ILE A 73 0.29 14.97 -4.65
CA ILE A 73 -0.80 15.26 -5.59
C ILE A 73 -0.20 15.45 -6.96
N ARG A 74 -0.39 14.47 -7.84
CA ARG A 74 0.14 14.54 -9.21
C ARG A 74 -0.46 15.70 -9.98
N CYS A 75 0.21 16.13 -11.03
CA CYS A 75 0.01 17.46 -11.60
C CYS A 75 -1.16 17.56 -12.56
N ASP A 76 -1.57 16.47 -13.18
CA ASP A 76 -2.60 16.48 -14.22
C ASP A 76 -3.95 16.00 -13.67
N ALA A 77 -4.92 16.90 -13.67
CA ALA A 77 -6.28 16.61 -13.23
C ALA A 77 -7.19 16.05 -14.34
N SER A 78 -6.78 16.13 -15.62
CA SER A 78 -7.72 16.00 -16.74
C SER A 78 -7.43 14.89 -17.74
N ALA A 79 -6.24 14.29 -17.74
CA ALA A 79 -5.84 13.36 -18.79
C ALA A 79 -5.78 11.90 -18.29
N PRO A 80 -6.84 11.11 -18.48
CA PRO A 80 -6.86 9.70 -18.07
C PRO A 80 -5.85 8.82 -18.82
N ASP A 81 -5.42 9.25 -20.01
CA ASP A 81 -4.42 8.59 -20.86
C ASP A 81 -2.97 8.85 -20.41
N ARG A 82 -2.75 9.77 -19.49
CA ARG A 82 -1.40 10.14 -18.98
C ARG A 82 -1.07 9.49 -17.64
N PHE A 83 -1.79 8.49 -17.22
CA PHE A 83 -1.55 7.82 -15.95
C PHE A 83 -0.11 7.24 -15.87
N GLY A 84 0.62 7.68 -14.85
CA GLY A 84 2.02 7.30 -14.61
C GLY A 84 3.06 8.28 -15.18
N ASN A 85 2.64 9.41 -15.75
CA ASN A 85 3.53 10.50 -16.18
C ASN A 85 2.86 11.89 -16.06
N GLU A 86 1.96 12.04 -15.11
CA GLU A 86 1.09 13.22 -14.99
C GLU A 86 1.83 14.53 -14.74
N CYS A 87 3.05 14.48 -14.17
CA CYS A 87 3.86 15.67 -13.94
C CYS A 87 4.92 15.95 -15.03
N VAL A 88 4.92 15.21 -16.13
CA VAL A 88 5.97 15.33 -17.15
C VAL A 88 6.07 16.72 -17.76
N ASP A 89 4.94 17.34 -18.08
CA ASP A 89 4.84 18.66 -18.71
C ASP A 89 4.30 19.74 -17.76
N SER A 90 4.49 19.57 -16.45
CA SER A 90 3.90 20.46 -15.45
C SER A 90 4.93 20.98 -14.45
N ASN A 91 4.77 22.23 -14.07
CA ASN A 91 5.52 22.88 -12.98
C ASN A 91 4.67 23.06 -11.71
N LEU A 92 3.49 22.42 -11.63
CA LEU A 92 2.71 22.41 -10.40
C LEU A 92 3.47 21.66 -9.30
N ASP A 93 3.40 22.16 -8.08
CA ASP A 93 4.01 21.53 -6.92
C ASP A 93 3.27 20.25 -6.55
N PRO A 94 3.88 19.06 -6.68
CA PRO A 94 3.19 17.81 -6.34
C PRO A 94 3.25 17.49 -4.84
N VAL A 95 4.16 18.05 -4.10
CA VAL A 95 4.30 17.85 -2.65
C VAL A 95 3.50 18.93 -1.95
N VAL A 96 2.47 18.55 -1.21
CA VAL A 96 1.51 19.50 -0.62
C VAL A 96 1.27 19.17 0.83
N GLN A 97 1.37 20.15 1.70
CA GLN A 97 1.05 20.07 3.11
C GLN A 97 -0.32 20.70 3.38
N PHE A 98 -1.13 20.02 4.16
CA PHE A 98 -2.44 20.49 4.62
C PHE A 98 -2.46 20.63 6.14
N ASP A 99 -3.19 21.64 6.65
CA ASP A 99 -3.65 21.62 8.03
C ASP A 99 -4.78 20.59 8.22
N LEU A 100 -5.18 20.32 9.48
CA LEU A 100 -6.25 19.35 9.77
C LEU A 100 -7.64 19.84 9.38
N GLU A 101 -7.78 21.12 9.03
CA GLU A 101 -8.98 21.73 8.45
C GLU A 101 -9.03 21.56 6.93
N GLY A 102 -7.93 21.12 6.29
CA GLY A 102 -7.82 20.81 4.86
C GLY A 102 -7.38 22.01 4.01
N ASN A 103 -6.79 23.04 4.60
CA ASN A 103 -6.19 24.13 3.85
C ASN A 103 -4.73 23.79 3.52
N VAL A 104 -4.27 24.18 2.34
CA VAL A 104 -2.86 24.08 1.97
C VAL A 104 -2.06 25.11 2.75
N VAL A 105 -0.99 24.66 3.39
CA VAL A 105 -0.06 25.51 4.17
C VAL A 105 1.32 25.61 3.54
N GLU A 106 1.74 24.57 2.78
CA GLU A 106 3.01 24.57 2.05
C GLU A 106 2.88 23.73 0.78
N SER A 107 3.65 24.06 -0.27
CA SER A 107 3.80 23.19 -1.45
C SER A 107 5.11 23.46 -2.17
N PHE A 108 5.70 22.41 -2.75
CA PHE A 108 6.94 22.48 -3.51
C PHE A 108 7.14 21.29 -4.46
N GLY A 109 8.28 21.28 -5.18
CA GLY A 109 8.72 20.18 -6.03
C GLY A 109 8.24 20.27 -7.48
N GLY A 110 7.70 21.43 -7.90
CA GLY A 110 7.28 21.68 -9.28
C GLY A 110 8.40 21.42 -10.28
N GLY A 111 8.09 20.68 -11.36
CA GLY A 111 9.04 20.35 -12.42
C GLY A 111 10.11 19.30 -12.04
N MET A 112 10.10 18.78 -10.80
CA MET A 112 11.14 17.87 -10.32
C MET A 112 10.83 16.39 -10.56
N PHE A 113 9.57 16.02 -10.75
CA PHE A 113 9.10 14.64 -10.82
C PHE A 113 8.37 14.37 -12.14
N ILE A 114 8.32 13.11 -12.52
CA ILE A 114 7.42 12.61 -13.59
C ILE A 114 6.19 11.95 -12.96
N TRP A 115 6.40 11.04 -12.02
CA TRP A 115 5.34 10.32 -11.34
C TRP A 115 5.62 10.18 -9.84
N PRO A 116 5.50 11.28 -9.09
CA PRO A 116 5.71 11.24 -7.64
C PRO A 116 4.67 10.31 -7.02
N HIS A 117 5.11 9.45 -6.06
CA HIS A 117 4.27 8.34 -5.60
C HIS A 117 4.26 8.17 -4.07
N GLY A 118 5.39 7.81 -3.47
CA GLY A 118 5.55 7.66 -2.03
C GLY A 118 6.03 8.95 -1.37
N ILE A 119 5.64 9.17 -0.11
CA ILE A 119 6.08 10.30 0.71
C ILE A 119 6.18 9.87 2.16
N ASP A 120 7.20 10.35 2.87
CA ASP A 120 7.29 10.23 4.32
C ASP A 120 8.00 11.44 4.93
N VAL A 121 7.85 11.63 6.24
CA VAL A 121 8.46 12.74 6.97
C VAL A 121 9.35 12.19 8.07
N ASP A 122 10.63 12.56 8.03
CA ASP A 122 11.57 12.11 9.03
C ASP A 122 11.36 12.83 10.39
N PRO A 123 11.97 12.33 11.49
CA PRO A 123 11.82 12.93 12.82
C PRO A 123 12.29 14.39 12.91
N ASP A 124 13.10 14.87 11.96
CA ASP A 124 13.56 16.25 11.90
C ASP A 124 12.60 17.13 11.06
N GLY A 125 11.50 16.58 10.53
CA GLY A 125 10.50 17.26 9.70
C GLY A 125 10.88 17.34 8.22
N ASN A 126 11.95 16.66 7.76
CA ASN A 126 12.29 16.67 6.35
C ASN A 126 11.41 15.68 5.56
N VAL A 127 11.06 16.06 4.35
CA VAL A 127 10.10 15.34 3.50
C VAL A 127 10.85 14.51 2.46
N TRP A 128 10.54 13.22 2.41
CA TRP A 128 11.10 12.27 1.47
C TRP A 128 10.05 11.90 0.41
N VAL A 129 10.42 11.91 -0.86
CA VAL A 129 9.48 11.68 -1.97
C VAL A 129 10.11 10.75 -3.00
N THR A 130 9.37 9.73 -3.46
CA THR A 130 9.79 8.82 -4.52
C THR A 130 9.25 9.26 -5.88
N ASP A 131 10.02 9.05 -6.96
CA ASP A 131 9.54 9.13 -8.34
C ASP A 131 9.49 7.73 -8.96
N ALA A 132 8.32 7.13 -8.96
CA ALA A 132 8.09 5.73 -9.31
C ALA A 132 7.76 5.50 -10.79
N VAL A 133 8.07 6.46 -11.66
CA VAL A 133 7.75 6.34 -13.09
C VAL A 133 8.33 5.07 -13.69
N ALA A 134 7.54 4.37 -14.50
CA ALA A 134 8.04 3.24 -15.29
C ALA A 134 8.94 3.72 -16.42
N SER A 135 10.02 3.00 -16.72
CA SER A 135 11.05 3.42 -17.69
C SER A 135 10.48 3.72 -19.08
N ASN A 136 9.46 2.98 -19.52
CA ASN A 136 8.81 3.18 -20.82
C ASN A 136 7.88 4.42 -20.87
N ARG A 137 7.71 5.12 -19.74
CA ARG A 137 6.90 6.36 -19.63
C ARG A 137 7.75 7.62 -19.49
N ILE A 138 9.05 7.47 -19.37
CA ILE A 138 9.99 8.60 -19.35
C ILE A 138 10.13 9.11 -20.78
N PRO A 139 9.84 10.41 -21.04
CA PRO A 139 10.07 11.01 -22.36
C PRO A 139 11.55 10.93 -22.77
N GLN A 140 11.79 10.79 -24.07
CA GLN A 140 13.16 10.71 -24.58
C GLN A 140 13.95 11.99 -24.18
N GLY A 141 15.09 11.79 -23.51
CA GLY A 141 15.96 12.86 -23.05
C GLY A 141 15.57 13.46 -21.69
N ASP A 142 14.44 13.08 -21.11
CA ASP A 142 14.10 13.48 -19.74
C ASP A 142 15.01 12.72 -18.74
N ARG A 143 15.48 13.43 -17.75
CA ARG A 143 16.38 12.89 -16.73
C ARG A 143 15.74 12.78 -15.35
N ARG A 144 14.41 12.86 -15.26
CA ARG A 144 13.65 12.64 -14.02
C ARG A 144 13.25 11.17 -13.89
N GLY A 145 12.79 10.78 -12.71
CA GLY A 145 12.35 9.40 -12.43
C GLY A 145 13.42 8.53 -11.78
N HIS A 146 13.01 7.39 -11.25
CA HIS A 146 13.86 6.37 -10.62
C HIS A 146 14.72 6.88 -9.48
N ARG A 147 14.19 7.81 -8.66
CA ARG A 147 14.92 8.43 -7.55
C ARG A 147 14.06 8.66 -6.31
N VAL A 148 14.72 8.95 -5.21
CA VAL A 148 14.13 9.36 -3.95
C VAL A 148 14.77 10.65 -3.48
N VAL A 149 13.99 11.70 -3.27
CA VAL A 149 14.49 13.04 -2.93
C VAL A 149 14.09 13.40 -1.51
N LYS A 150 15.05 13.87 -0.72
CA LYS A 150 14.84 14.47 0.59
C LYS A 150 14.79 15.98 0.46
N PHE A 151 13.77 16.60 1.03
CA PHE A 151 13.60 18.04 1.10
C PHE A 151 13.63 18.53 2.54
N SER A 152 14.03 19.77 2.76
CA SER A 152 13.68 20.47 3.98
C SER A 152 12.16 20.69 4.07
N PRO A 153 11.60 21.05 5.24
CA PRO A 153 10.17 21.38 5.36
C PRO A 153 9.68 22.48 4.43
N THR A 154 10.59 23.28 3.87
CA THR A 154 10.33 24.40 2.95
C THR A 154 10.76 24.11 1.50
N GLY A 155 10.95 22.85 1.14
CA GLY A 155 11.20 22.41 -0.24
C GLY A 155 12.63 22.54 -0.77
N ASN A 156 13.64 22.84 0.09
CA ASN A 156 15.03 22.81 -0.36
C ASN A 156 15.52 21.37 -0.46
N VAL A 157 16.13 20.98 -1.57
CA VAL A 157 16.71 19.63 -1.74
C VAL A 157 17.90 19.45 -0.79
N LEU A 158 17.85 18.44 0.05
CA LEU A 158 18.90 18.08 1.00
C LEU A 158 19.67 16.82 0.56
N LEU A 159 19.00 15.88 -0.11
CA LEU A 159 19.61 14.65 -0.63
C LEU A 159 18.80 14.18 -1.85
N ASP A 160 19.49 13.59 -2.83
CA ASP A 160 18.91 12.98 -4.01
C ASP A 160 19.54 11.60 -4.20
N LEU A 161 18.77 10.53 -3.92
CA LEU A 161 19.19 9.14 -4.05
C LEU A 161 18.71 8.58 -5.38
N GLY A 162 19.55 7.82 -6.05
CA GLY A 162 19.29 7.27 -7.37
C GLY A 162 20.09 7.99 -8.46
N THR A 163 20.00 7.45 -9.67
CA THR A 163 20.52 8.12 -10.87
C THR A 163 19.34 8.65 -11.67
N PRO A 164 19.07 9.97 -11.66
CA PRO A 164 17.86 10.54 -12.23
C PRO A 164 17.63 10.12 -13.69
N GLY A 165 16.47 9.49 -13.96
CA GLY A 165 16.06 8.99 -15.27
C GLY A 165 16.73 7.68 -15.70
N VAL A 166 17.57 7.08 -14.87
CA VAL A 166 18.29 5.83 -15.20
C VAL A 166 17.85 4.71 -14.25
N PRO A 167 17.13 3.70 -14.74
CA PRO A 167 16.78 2.53 -13.93
C PRO A 167 18.02 1.67 -13.67
N GLY A 168 18.07 1.05 -12.48
CA GLY A 168 19.14 0.15 -12.12
C GLY A 168 18.86 -0.62 -10.83
N SER A 169 19.75 -1.57 -10.52
CA SER A 169 19.64 -2.43 -9.33
C SER A 169 20.88 -2.36 -8.42
N GLY A 170 21.78 -1.43 -8.66
CA GLY A 170 22.92 -1.15 -7.78
C GLY A 170 22.50 -0.58 -6.42
N ASN A 171 23.48 -0.38 -5.54
CA ASN A 171 23.23 0.11 -4.18
C ASN A 171 22.66 1.54 -4.12
N TYR A 172 22.88 2.33 -5.17
CA TYR A 172 22.42 3.72 -5.32
C TYR A 172 21.62 3.90 -6.61
N GLU A 173 20.91 2.87 -7.05
CA GLU A 173 20.05 2.90 -8.22
C GLU A 173 18.70 2.31 -7.86
N PHE A 174 17.66 2.75 -8.56
CA PHE A 174 16.29 2.24 -8.36
C PHE A 174 15.64 1.93 -9.71
N THR A 175 14.62 1.07 -9.66
CA THR A 175 13.71 0.87 -10.79
C THR A 175 12.27 1.02 -10.30
N SER A 176 11.69 2.20 -10.49
CA SER A 176 10.35 2.57 -10.04
C SER A 176 10.17 2.42 -8.51
N PRO A 177 10.92 3.20 -7.68
CA PRO A 177 10.77 3.18 -6.23
C PRO A 177 9.36 3.66 -5.84
N SER A 178 8.56 2.76 -5.26
CA SER A 178 7.14 3.00 -5.00
C SER A 178 6.90 3.78 -3.72
N ASP A 179 7.66 3.49 -2.66
CA ASP A 179 7.40 4.09 -1.36
C ASP A 179 8.68 4.24 -0.54
N VAL A 180 8.63 5.10 0.46
CA VAL A 180 9.73 5.39 1.39
C VAL A 180 9.19 5.57 2.79
N ILE A 181 9.95 5.09 3.79
CA ILE A 181 9.73 5.39 5.20
C ILE A 181 11.04 5.70 5.91
N VAL A 182 10.96 6.49 6.97
CA VAL A 182 12.09 6.83 7.82
C VAL A 182 11.83 6.37 9.26
N ALA A 183 12.69 5.51 9.75
CA ALA A 183 12.62 5.02 11.13
C ALA A 183 13.03 6.11 12.14
N ALA A 184 12.69 5.92 13.40
CA ALA A 184 12.98 6.87 14.48
C ALA A 184 14.50 7.15 14.67
N ASP A 185 15.38 6.22 14.29
CA ASP A 185 16.83 6.40 14.31
C ASP A 185 17.37 7.14 13.08
N GLY A 186 16.49 7.47 12.12
CA GLY A 186 16.81 8.10 10.85
C GLY A 186 17.20 7.11 9.74
N SER A 187 17.16 5.80 9.98
CA SER A 187 17.32 4.80 8.91
C SER A 187 16.19 4.95 7.89
N VAL A 188 16.53 4.89 6.61
CA VAL A 188 15.59 5.07 5.49
C VAL A 188 15.37 3.73 4.81
N PHE A 189 14.12 3.36 4.58
CA PHE A 189 13.75 2.14 3.86
C PHE A 189 12.96 2.52 2.62
N ILE A 190 13.38 2.01 1.47
CA ILE A 190 12.77 2.30 0.16
C ILE A 190 12.23 1.01 -0.42
N ALA A 191 10.95 1.02 -0.76
CA ALA A 191 10.30 -0.02 -1.55
C ALA A 191 10.63 0.21 -3.03
N ASP A 192 11.53 -0.58 -3.59
CA ASP A 192 12.04 -0.42 -4.95
C ASP A 192 11.43 -1.46 -5.88
N GLY A 193 10.28 -1.12 -6.49
CA GLY A 193 9.63 -2.09 -7.36
C GLY A 193 8.18 -1.88 -7.68
N HIS A 194 7.76 -0.68 -8.10
CA HIS A 194 6.40 -0.47 -8.61
C HIS A 194 6.22 -1.18 -9.96
N GLY A 195 5.29 -2.12 -10.01
CA GLY A 195 5.00 -2.90 -11.22
C GLY A 195 5.93 -4.11 -11.42
N GLU A 196 5.64 -4.89 -12.47
CA GLU A 196 6.34 -6.16 -12.73
C GLU A 196 7.81 -5.99 -13.13
N SER A 197 8.15 -4.85 -13.73
CA SER A 197 9.52 -4.54 -14.17
C SER A 197 10.40 -3.92 -13.07
N GLY A 198 9.87 -3.68 -11.88
CA GLY A 198 10.62 -3.14 -10.75
C GLY A 198 11.60 -4.16 -10.15
N ASN A 199 12.53 -3.68 -9.33
CA ASN A 199 13.53 -4.52 -8.69
C ASN A 199 12.94 -5.50 -7.66
N ASN A 200 11.75 -5.20 -7.14
CA ASN A 200 11.04 -6.02 -6.14
C ASN A 200 11.91 -6.29 -4.89
N ARG A 201 12.50 -5.24 -4.34
CA ARG A 201 13.35 -5.29 -3.15
C ARG A 201 13.06 -4.11 -2.21
N VAL A 202 13.43 -4.26 -0.95
CA VAL A 202 13.58 -3.14 -0.01
C VAL A 202 15.06 -2.79 0.09
N VAL A 203 15.37 -1.50 0.06
CA VAL A 203 16.74 -0.99 0.23
C VAL A 203 16.80 -0.14 1.50
N LYS A 204 17.78 -0.40 2.35
CA LYS A 204 18.02 0.36 3.59
C LYS A 204 19.24 1.26 3.43
N TYR A 205 19.07 2.53 3.82
CA TYR A 205 20.15 3.49 3.98
C TYR A 205 20.21 3.95 5.43
N ASP A 206 21.37 4.45 5.84
CA ASP A 206 21.50 5.16 7.10
C ASP A 206 21.00 6.62 6.96
N ARG A 207 20.97 7.35 8.07
CA ARG A 207 20.53 8.76 8.14
C ARG A 207 21.28 9.70 7.21
N SER A 208 22.53 9.36 6.84
CA SER A 208 23.37 10.14 5.93
C SER A 208 23.13 9.80 4.45
N GLY A 209 22.30 8.79 4.15
CA GLY A 209 22.07 8.28 2.80
C GLY A 209 23.10 7.27 2.34
N GLN A 210 23.90 6.68 3.26
CA GLN A 210 24.81 5.60 2.91
C GLN A 210 24.07 4.26 2.90
N PHE A 211 24.34 3.46 1.86
CA PHE A 211 23.76 2.12 1.73
C PHE A 211 24.16 1.21 2.91
N VAL A 212 23.20 0.52 3.46
CA VAL A 212 23.39 -0.44 4.57
C VAL A 212 23.19 -1.87 4.07
N LEU A 213 22.00 -2.17 3.55
CA LEU A 213 21.64 -3.49 3.04
C LEU A 213 20.43 -3.42 2.10
N SER A 214 20.17 -4.51 1.39
CA SER A 214 18.89 -4.69 0.68
C SER A 214 18.44 -6.14 0.77
N TRP A 215 17.14 -6.38 0.67
CA TRP A 215 16.56 -7.72 0.62
C TRP A 215 15.37 -7.77 -0.32
N GLY A 216 15.05 -8.97 -0.78
CA GLY A 216 13.95 -9.23 -1.68
C GLY A 216 14.37 -9.41 -3.13
N ARG A 217 13.49 -10.01 -3.88
CA ARG A 217 13.53 -10.23 -5.33
C ARG A 217 12.14 -10.57 -5.84
N ALA A 218 11.96 -10.62 -7.16
CA ALA A 218 10.71 -11.05 -7.75
C ALA A 218 10.37 -12.51 -7.40
N GLY A 219 9.12 -12.77 -6.98
CA GLY A 219 8.64 -14.12 -6.70
C GLY A 219 7.47 -14.20 -5.72
N TYR A 220 7.22 -15.43 -5.19
CA TYR A 220 6.06 -15.75 -4.36
C TYR A 220 6.42 -16.27 -2.97
N ALA A 221 7.66 -16.69 -2.74
CA ALA A 221 8.11 -17.19 -1.45
C ALA A 221 8.20 -16.08 -0.39
N PRO A 222 8.31 -16.39 0.90
CA PRO A 222 8.65 -15.40 1.92
C PRO A 222 9.96 -14.66 1.57
N GLY A 223 9.92 -13.33 1.63
CA GLY A 223 11.03 -12.47 1.20
C GLY A 223 11.13 -12.24 -0.31
N GLU A 224 10.22 -12.78 -1.10
CA GLU A 224 10.05 -12.46 -2.52
C GLU A 224 8.80 -11.60 -2.71
N PHE A 225 8.78 -10.73 -3.73
CA PHE A 225 7.72 -9.75 -3.93
C PHE A 225 7.24 -9.71 -5.38
N ARG A 226 6.00 -9.22 -5.56
CA ARG A 226 5.46 -8.83 -6.86
C ARG A 226 4.71 -7.52 -6.70
N THR A 227 5.18 -6.48 -7.38
CA THR A 227 4.67 -5.12 -7.20
C THR A 227 4.73 -4.72 -5.72
N LEU A 228 5.91 -4.49 -5.24
CA LEU A 228 6.18 -3.96 -3.91
C LEU A 228 5.66 -2.52 -3.88
N HIS A 229 4.49 -2.29 -3.25
CA HIS A 229 3.75 -1.04 -3.42
C HIS A 229 3.85 -0.10 -2.23
N ALA A 230 3.72 -0.62 -1.04
CA ALA A 230 3.76 0.15 0.19
C ALA A 230 4.81 -0.41 1.15
N ILE A 231 5.35 0.48 1.97
CA ILE A 231 6.18 0.11 3.12
C ILE A 231 5.81 1.02 4.28
N ASP A 232 5.72 0.46 5.50
CA ASP A 232 5.57 1.26 6.72
C ASP A 232 6.23 0.54 7.91
N ILE A 233 6.43 1.28 9.01
CA ILE A 233 7.09 0.80 10.21
C ILE A 233 6.18 0.98 11.42
N ASP A 234 6.00 -0.07 12.21
CA ASP A 234 5.20 0.02 13.43
C ASP A 234 6.00 0.57 14.63
N GLY A 235 5.30 0.86 15.72
CA GLY A 235 5.91 1.37 16.96
C GLY A 235 6.94 0.43 17.63
N ARG A 236 7.11 -0.80 17.12
CA ARG A 236 8.13 -1.76 17.55
C ARG A 236 9.32 -1.85 16.61
N GLY A 237 9.30 -1.08 15.53
CA GLY A 237 10.33 -1.08 14.50
C GLY A 237 10.25 -2.26 13.54
N ARG A 238 9.10 -2.96 13.43
CA ARG A 238 8.86 -3.97 12.40
C ARG A 238 8.50 -3.30 11.09
N ILE A 239 9.07 -3.80 10.00
CA ILE A 239 8.84 -3.30 8.64
C ILE A 239 7.70 -4.10 8.01
N PHE A 240 6.63 -3.42 7.62
CA PHE A 240 5.49 -4.00 6.93
C PHE A 240 5.55 -3.63 5.45
N VAL A 241 5.52 -4.62 4.59
CA VAL A 241 5.66 -4.46 3.14
C VAL A 241 4.39 -4.92 2.45
N GLY A 242 3.74 -4.02 1.73
CA GLY A 242 2.60 -4.32 0.87
C GLY A 242 3.06 -4.99 -0.43
N ASP A 243 3.03 -6.31 -0.45
CA ASP A 243 3.33 -7.17 -1.59
C ASP A 243 2.06 -7.32 -2.44
N ARG A 244 1.72 -6.22 -3.15
CA ARG A 244 0.39 -5.97 -3.70
C ARG A 244 -0.08 -7.04 -4.67
N SER A 245 0.73 -7.42 -5.66
CA SER A 245 0.32 -8.42 -6.66
C SER A 245 0.36 -9.86 -6.13
N ASN A 246 0.86 -10.08 -4.91
CA ASN A 246 0.72 -11.33 -4.17
C ASN A 246 -0.42 -11.30 -3.13
N ASN A 247 -1.20 -10.21 -3.07
CA ASN A 247 -2.34 -10.02 -2.16
C ASN A 247 -1.98 -10.32 -0.69
N ARG A 248 -0.84 -9.77 -0.22
CA ARG A 248 -0.34 -10.03 1.13
C ARG A 248 0.49 -8.89 1.67
N ILE A 249 0.59 -8.83 3.00
CA ILE A 249 1.60 -8.05 3.71
C ILE A 249 2.68 -9.01 4.19
N GLN A 250 3.93 -8.66 4.00
CA GLN A 250 5.04 -9.37 4.62
C GLN A 250 5.69 -8.49 5.70
N ILE A 251 6.05 -9.09 6.82
CA ILE A 251 6.60 -8.40 8.00
C ILE A 251 8.04 -8.83 8.20
N PHE A 252 8.92 -7.87 8.40
CA PHE A 252 10.36 -8.07 8.57
C PHE A 252 10.88 -7.31 9.80
N ASP A 253 12.02 -7.72 10.31
CA ASP A 253 12.83 -6.83 11.14
C ASP A 253 13.62 -5.85 10.27
N GLN A 254 14.31 -4.91 10.89
CA GLN A 254 15.10 -3.89 10.17
C GLN A 254 16.41 -4.44 9.55
N GLN A 255 16.70 -5.70 9.73
CA GLN A 255 17.78 -6.46 9.09
C GLN A 255 17.30 -7.26 7.88
N GLY A 256 15.99 -7.19 7.55
CA GLY A 256 15.39 -7.88 6.42
C GLY A 256 15.04 -9.35 6.70
N ASN A 257 15.06 -9.79 7.97
CA ASN A 257 14.63 -11.14 8.31
C ASN A 257 13.10 -11.22 8.33
N HIS A 258 12.54 -12.11 7.53
CA HIS A 258 11.09 -12.33 7.46
C HIS A 258 10.56 -12.89 8.79
N GLN A 259 9.49 -12.27 9.31
CA GLN A 259 8.86 -12.62 10.57
C GLN A 259 7.47 -13.22 10.39
N ALA A 260 6.65 -12.67 9.48
CA ALA A 260 5.29 -13.13 9.24
C ALA A 260 4.79 -12.73 7.84
N THR A 261 3.73 -13.41 7.41
CA THR A 261 2.96 -13.07 6.21
C THR A 261 1.48 -13.01 6.56
N TRP A 262 0.81 -11.92 6.17
CA TRP A 262 -0.61 -11.69 6.39
C TRP A 262 -1.37 -11.56 5.07
N THR A 263 -2.46 -12.32 4.92
CA THR A 263 -3.30 -12.31 3.71
C THR A 263 -4.70 -11.75 3.93
N GLN A 264 -5.05 -11.42 5.17
CA GLN A 264 -6.39 -10.97 5.59
C GLN A 264 -6.68 -9.49 5.34
N TYR A 265 -5.76 -8.77 4.71
CA TYR A 265 -5.92 -7.33 4.40
C TYR A 265 -6.24 -7.05 2.93
N GLY A 266 -6.50 -8.10 2.12
CA GLY A 266 -6.81 -7.96 0.70
C GLY A 266 -5.56 -7.69 -0.15
N ARG A 267 -5.67 -6.72 -1.06
CA ARG A 267 -4.61 -6.31 -1.98
C ARG A 267 -3.96 -5.00 -1.49
N PRO A 268 -2.93 -5.07 -0.62
CA PRO A 268 -2.43 -3.91 0.12
C PRO A 268 -1.73 -2.92 -0.80
N SER A 269 -2.36 -1.78 -1.01
CA SER A 269 -1.78 -0.65 -1.74
C SER A 269 -1.11 0.36 -0.82
N GLY A 270 -1.67 0.62 0.37
CA GLY A 270 -1.12 1.52 1.37
C GLY A 270 -1.21 0.94 2.77
N ILE A 271 -0.27 1.29 3.63
CA ILE A 271 -0.22 0.87 5.04
C ILE A 271 0.04 2.10 5.89
N ALA A 272 -0.58 2.18 7.07
CA ALA A 272 -0.29 3.16 8.10
C ALA A 272 -0.54 2.58 9.50
N PHE A 273 0.09 3.17 10.51
CA PHE A 273 -0.11 2.82 11.90
C PHE A 273 -0.53 4.02 12.72
N ASP A 274 -1.29 3.78 13.79
CA ASP A 274 -1.49 4.76 14.84
C ASP A 274 -0.66 4.45 16.09
N ASN A 275 -0.66 5.38 17.03
CA ASN A 275 0.03 5.24 18.30
C ASN A 275 -0.69 4.31 19.31
N GLN A 276 -1.85 3.73 18.93
CA GLN A 276 -2.59 2.78 19.75
C GLN A 276 -2.34 1.32 19.31
N GLY A 277 -1.44 1.10 18.34
CA GLY A 277 -1.10 -0.22 17.82
C GLY A 277 -2.11 -0.77 16.81
N ARG A 278 -2.87 0.10 16.16
CA ARG A 278 -3.73 -0.30 15.03
C ARG A 278 -2.99 -0.14 13.72
N ILE A 279 -3.26 -1.06 12.80
CA ILE A 279 -2.84 -1.01 11.40
C ILE A 279 -4.03 -0.60 10.53
N TYR A 280 -3.76 0.24 9.55
CA TYR A 280 -4.70 0.69 8.53
C TYR A 280 -4.15 0.28 7.17
N VAL A 281 -4.93 -0.46 6.39
CA VAL A 281 -4.50 -0.97 5.09
C VAL A 281 -5.49 -0.56 4.02
N ALA A 282 -5.02 0.22 3.07
CA ALA A 282 -5.78 0.58 1.90
C ALA A 282 -5.68 -0.52 0.84
N ASP A 283 -6.82 -0.95 0.34
CA ASP A 283 -6.97 -1.88 -0.79
C ASP A 283 -7.67 -1.12 -1.92
N SER A 284 -6.91 -0.70 -2.90
CA SER A 284 -7.41 0.14 -3.99
C SER A 284 -7.80 -0.62 -5.24
N GLU A 285 -7.50 -1.93 -5.32
CA GLU A 285 -7.57 -2.66 -6.58
C GLU A 285 -8.15 -4.08 -6.47
N SER A 286 -8.71 -4.49 -5.32
CA SER A 286 -9.41 -5.78 -5.26
C SER A 286 -10.65 -5.75 -6.14
N ASP A 287 -10.74 -6.71 -7.05
CA ASP A 287 -11.86 -6.91 -7.96
C ASP A 287 -11.98 -8.41 -8.32
N ASP A 288 -12.89 -8.76 -9.22
CA ASP A 288 -13.12 -10.16 -9.62
C ASP A 288 -11.94 -10.79 -10.38
N VAL A 289 -10.94 -10.01 -10.78
CA VAL A 289 -9.76 -10.47 -11.54
C VAL A 289 -8.51 -10.47 -10.66
N GLN A 290 -8.25 -9.36 -9.99
CA GLN A 290 -7.00 -9.14 -9.25
C GLN A 290 -6.99 -9.83 -7.88
N ASN A 291 -8.14 -9.88 -7.22
CA ASN A 291 -8.29 -10.52 -5.90
C ASN A 291 -9.75 -10.97 -5.70
N PRO A 292 -10.19 -12.03 -6.39
CA PRO A 292 -11.59 -12.45 -6.42
C PRO A 292 -12.18 -12.71 -5.04
N GLY A 293 -13.38 -12.17 -4.80
CA GLY A 293 -14.10 -12.32 -3.53
C GLY A 293 -13.72 -11.29 -2.45
N TRP A 294 -12.87 -10.32 -2.79
CA TRP A 294 -12.50 -9.21 -1.91
C TRP A 294 -13.06 -7.87 -2.43
N GLU A 295 -13.38 -7.00 -1.51
CA GLU A 295 -13.84 -5.64 -1.80
C GLU A 295 -12.74 -4.62 -1.54
N MET A 296 -12.68 -3.58 -2.38
CA MET A 296 -11.84 -2.40 -2.14
C MET A 296 -12.30 -1.62 -0.91
N GLY A 297 -11.36 -0.96 -0.25
CA GLY A 297 -11.63 -0.12 0.90
C GLY A 297 -10.46 -0.07 1.87
N ILE A 298 -10.70 0.44 3.07
CA ILE A 298 -9.67 0.54 4.11
C ILE A 298 -10.00 -0.46 5.22
N ARG A 299 -9.10 -1.43 5.44
CA ARG A 299 -9.19 -2.40 6.54
C ARG A 299 -8.37 -1.92 7.71
N ILE A 300 -8.97 -1.94 8.90
CA ILE A 300 -8.36 -1.51 10.15
C ILE A 300 -8.25 -2.73 11.05
N GLY A 301 -7.13 -2.88 11.75
CA GLY A 301 -6.89 -4.06 12.56
C GLY A 301 -5.89 -3.85 13.68
N ASP A 302 -5.58 -4.94 14.35
CA ASP A 302 -4.58 -5.02 15.42
C ASP A 302 -3.21 -5.32 14.79
N ALA A 303 -2.26 -4.40 14.96
CA ALA A 303 -0.92 -4.52 14.39
C ALA A 303 -0.08 -5.64 15.02
N GLU A 304 -0.46 -6.13 16.21
CA GLU A 304 0.21 -7.25 16.88
C GLU A 304 -0.28 -8.60 16.37
N LYS A 305 -1.61 -8.75 16.32
CA LYS A 305 -2.28 -10.02 16.04
C LYS A 305 -2.66 -10.19 14.57
N GLY A 306 -2.67 -9.10 13.82
CA GLY A 306 -3.09 -9.09 12.43
C GLY A 306 -4.61 -9.20 12.22
N TRP A 307 -5.42 -9.14 13.28
CA TRP A 307 -6.88 -9.26 13.14
C TRP A 307 -7.49 -8.01 12.54
N VAL A 308 -8.28 -8.17 11.48
CA VAL A 308 -9.11 -7.09 10.94
C VAL A 308 -10.31 -6.90 11.86
N THR A 309 -10.49 -5.69 12.34
CA THR A 309 -11.55 -5.34 13.30
C THR A 309 -12.62 -4.42 12.69
N GLU A 310 -12.25 -3.62 11.70
CA GLU A 310 -13.14 -2.65 11.07
C GLU A 310 -12.85 -2.56 9.56
N PHE A 311 -13.84 -2.17 8.77
CA PHE A 311 -13.73 -1.99 7.34
C PHE A 311 -14.49 -0.76 6.88
N ILE A 312 -13.86 0.11 6.11
CA ILE A 312 -14.47 1.21 5.39
C ILE A 312 -14.54 0.79 3.93
N PRO A 313 -15.71 0.37 3.42
CA PRO A 313 -15.82 -0.05 2.03
C PRO A 313 -15.64 1.14 1.08
N TYR A 314 -15.24 0.86 -0.16
CA TYR A 314 -15.21 1.86 -1.21
C TYR A 314 -16.63 2.33 -1.53
N MET A 315 -16.85 3.66 -1.44
CA MET A 315 -18.19 4.25 -1.42
C MET A 315 -18.74 4.63 -2.81
N TRP A 316 -17.92 4.57 -3.86
CA TRP A 316 -18.22 5.22 -5.14
C TRP A 316 -18.69 4.26 -6.24
N GLY A 317 -19.25 3.12 -5.86
CA GLY A 317 -19.85 2.17 -6.77
C GLY A 317 -19.03 0.91 -7.00
N ASP A 318 -19.46 0.11 -7.96
CA ASP A 318 -18.78 -1.13 -8.32
C ASP A 318 -17.49 -0.82 -9.09
N PRO A 319 -16.31 -1.20 -8.56
CA PRO A 319 -15.03 -0.94 -9.21
C PRO A 319 -14.91 -1.57 -10.60
N ARG A 320 -15.71 -2.59 -10.88
CA ARG A 320 -15.75 -3.26 -12.19
C ARG A 320 -16.36 -2.40 -13.31
N VAL A 321 -17.17 -1.40 -12.95
CA VAL A 321 -17.89 -0.52 -13.88
C VAL A 321 -17.56 0.95 -13.69
N THR A 322 -16.97 1.32 -12.57
CA THR A 322 -16.46 2.67 -12.34
C THR A 322 -14.97 2.69 -12.59
N ALA A 323 -14.50 3.52 -13.51
CA ALA A 323 -13.07 3.75 -13.70
C ALA A 323 -12.50 4.43 -12.43
N GLY A 324 -12.24 3.65 -11.37
CA GLY A 324 -11.79 4.21 -10.12
C GLY A 324 -11.12 3.17 -9.25
N ASN A 325 -9.99 3.55 -8.69
CA ASN A 325 -9.34 2.85 -7.61
C ASN A 325 -9.83 3.46 -6.30
N GLY A 326 -10.00 2.67 -5.25
CA GLY A 326 -10.18 3.14 -3.89
C GLY A 326 -8.97 3.91 -3.36
N ALA A 327 -8.91 4.15 -2.06
CA ALA A 327 -7.73 4.73 -1.45
C ALA A 327 -6.49 3.89 -1.77
N GLU A 328 -5.51 4.48 -2.44
CA GLU A 328 -4.23 3.84 -2.75
C GLU A 328 -3.30 3.89 -1.54
N PHE A 329 -3.33 4.98 -0.79
CA PHE A 329 -2.63 5.13 0.47
C PHE A 329 -3.54 5.68 1.56
N VAL A 330 -3.12 5.49 2.79
CA VAL A 330 -3.88 5.87 3.99
C VAL A 330 -2.95 6.51 5.01
N ALA A 331 -3.47 7.50 5.74
CA ALA A 331 -2.85 8.06 6.94
C ALA A 331 -3.89 8.20 8.06
N VAL A 332 -3.44 8.33 9.28
CA VAL A 332 -4.32 8.51 10.45
C VAL A 332 -3.76 9.59 11.36
N ASP A 333 -4.62 10.54 11.76
CA ASP A 333 -4.23 11.59 12.69
C ASP A 333 -4.31 11.13 14.17
N PRO A 334 -3.73 11.89 15.12
CA PRO A 334 -3.78 11.56 16.53
C PRO A 334 -5.20 11.45 17.12
N GLN A 335 -6.21 12.01 16.46
CA GLN A 335 -7.61 11.93 16.85
C GLN A 335 -8.30 10.67 16.28
N GLY A 336 -7.62 9.90 15.44
CA GLY A 336 -8.11 8.70 14.78
C GLY A 336 -8.96 8.98 13.54
N ASN A 337 -8.88 10.19 12.97
CA ASN A 337 -9.44 10.47 11.65
C ASN A 337 -8.51 9.84 10.59
N ILE A 338 -9.11 9.31 9.55
CA ILE A 338 -8.42 8.59 8.48
C ILE A 338 -8.43 9.42 7.22
N TYR A 339 -7.30 9.43 6.51
CA TYR A 339 -7.15 10.14 5.24
C TYR A 339 -6.79 9.13 4.16
N GLY A 340 -7.52 9.14 3.05
CA GLY A 340 -7.29 8.23 1.92
C GLY A 340 -6.97 9.00 0.64
N GLY A 341 -5.82 8.72 0.03
CA GLY A 341 -5.43 9.25 -1.26
C GLY A 341 -5.97 8.38 -2.40
N GLU A 342 -6.83 8.92 -3.26
CA GLU A 342 -7.47 8.20 -4.37
C GLU A 342 -6.94 8.70 -5.71
N PRO A 343 -6.16 7.89 -6.47
CA PRO A 343 -5.55 8.37 -7.71
C PRO A 343 -6.55 8.53 -8.86
N ALA A 344 -7.37 7.54 -9.15
CA ALA A 344 -8.28 7.61 -10.30
C ALA A 344 -9.47 8.55 -10.08
N PRO A 345 -10.16 8.53 -8.93
CA PRO A 345 -11.18 9.54 -8.62
C PRO A 345 -10.60 10.93 -8.39
N ARG A 346 -9.28 11.05 -8.22
CA ARG A 346 -8.56 12.31 -7.92
C ARG A 346 -9.13 13.00 -6.70
N LYS A 347 -9.11 12.29 -5.57
CA LYS A 347 -9.64 12.75 -4.31
C LYS A 347 -8.67 12.51 -3.15
N LEU A 348 -8.70 13.42 -2.21
CA LEU A 348 -8.13 13.23 -0.88
C LEU A 348 -9.28 13.25 0.11
N GLN A 349 -9.64 12.07 0.61
CA GLN A 349 -10.80 11.86 1.46
C GLN A 349 -10.42 11.88 2.94
N LYS A 350 -11.31 12.44 3.78
CA LYS A 350 -11.20 12.33 5.24
C LYS A 350 -12.39 11.55 5.78
N TYR A 351 -12.11 10.61 6.65
CA TYR A 351 -13.13 9.85 7.37
C TYR A 351 -13.02 10.12 8.86
N VAL A 352 -14.13 10.45 9.49
CA VAL A 352 -14.22 10.68 10.94
C VAL A 352 -15.01 9.56 11.59
N ARG A 353 -14.58 9.12 12.77
CA ARG A 353 -15.30 8.09 13.51
C ARG A 353 -16.63 8.63 14.02
N VAL A 354 -17.71 7.90 13.76
CA VAL A 354 -19.04 8.19 14.31
C VAL A 354 -19.09 7.58 15.70
N ARG A 355 -19.45 8.40 16.70
CA ARG A 355 -19.58 7.97 18.10
C ARG A 355 -20.84 7.13 18.32
#